data_3321a6f18101ae50db1cf20860629439
#
_entry.id   3321a6f18101ae50db1cf20860629439
#
_cell.length_a   1.000
_cell.length_b   1.000
_cell.length_c   1.000
_cell.angle_alpha   90.00
_cell.angle_beta   90.00
_cell.angle_gamma   90.00
#
_symmetry.space_group_name_H-M   'P 1'
#
loop_
_entity.id
_entity.type
_entity.pdbx_description
1 polymer ?
#
loop_
_entity_poly.entity_id
_entity_poly.type
_entity_poly.pdbx_seq_one_letter_code
_entity_poly.pdbx_strand_id
1 'polypeptide(L)' 'MIICDTDNGDSLQEIKLQLKKIDSDFWGGESKVKLKMLKENTEALISLNDNFMIDLNSENLDNLRSIFGDSKIKLN' A
#
# COMPACT_ATOMS: atom_id res chain seq x y z
N MET A 1 -7.30 -3.08 -8.27
CA MET A 1 -6.75 -2.02 -7.42
C MET A 1 -6.65 -2.48 -5.98
N ILE A 2 -5.57 -2.16 -5.32
CA ILE A 2 -5.35 -2.52 -3.93
C ILE A 2 -5.41 -1.27 -3.08
N ILE A 3 -6.17 -1.32 -2.00
CA ILE A 3 -6.26 -0.21 -1.05
C ILE A 3 -5.62 -0.66 0.26
N CYS A 4 -4.63 0.10 0.72
CA CYS A 4 -3.95 -0.15 1.97
C CYS A 4 -4.38 0.89 2.99
N ASP A 5 -5.06 0.45 4.05
CA ASP A 5 -5.43 1.34 5.15
C ASP A 5 -4.19 1.65 5.99
N THR A 6 -4.06 2.88 6.43
CA THR A 6 -2.98 3.29 7.32
C THR A 6 -3.55 3.72 8.65
N ASP A 7 -2.72 3.66 9.69
CA ASP A 7 -3.12 4.10 11.01
C ASP A 7 -3.05 5.63 11.11
N ASN A 8 -3.86 6.17 12.01
CA ASN A 8 -3.82 7.60 12.29
C ASN A 8 -2.44 7.99 12.84
N GLY A 9 -1.82 8.98 12.22
CA GLY A 9 -0.49 9.44 12.61
C GLY A 9 0.64 8.92 11.73
N ASP A 10 0.37 7.95 10.86
CA ASP A 10 1.39 7.51 9.90
C ASP A 10 1.67 8.62 8.90
N SER A 11 2.93 8.82 8.55
CA SER A 11 3.28 9.79 7.53
C SER A 11 3.43 9.09 6.18
N LEU A 12 3.02 9.77 5.12
CA LEU A 12 3.14 9.27 3.76
C LEU A 12 4.59 8.98 3.40
N GLN A 13 5.52 9.81 3.85
CA GLN A 13 6.94 9.63 3.57
C GLN A 13 7.49 8.36 4.22
N GLU A 14 7.10 8.09 5.46
CA GLU A 14 7.52 6.88 6.16
C GLU A 14 7.00 5.63 5.47
N ILE A 15 5.75 5.65 5.05
CA ILE A 15 5.15 4.53 4.33
C ILE A 15 5.89 4.30 3.01
N LYS A 16 6.16 5.35 2.26
CA LYS A 16 6.92 5.23 1.01
C LYS A 16 8.32 4.67 1.22
N LEU A 17 8.98 5.07 2.31
CA LEU A 17 10.29 4.53 2.64
C LEU A 17 10.24 3.03 2.94
N GLN A 18 9.21 2.58 3.66
CA GLN A 18 9.02 1.17 3.92
C GLN A 18 8.79 0.39 2.62
N LEU A 19 7.99 0.94 1.72
CA LEU A 19 7.72 0.31 0.43
C LEU A 19 8.97 0.22 -0.44
N LYS A 20 9.83 1.23 -0.39
CA LYS A 20 11.07 1.23 -1.15
C LYS A 20 12.08 0.21 -0.66
N LYS A 21 11.97 -0.25 0.57
CA LYS A 21 12.83 -1.30 1.12
C LYS A 21 12.48 -2.69 0.58
N ILE A 22 11.32 -2.83 -0.01
CA ILE A 22 10.91 -4.09 -0.63
C ILE A 22 11.69 -4.29 -1.91
N ASP A 23 12.05 -5.53 -2.18
CA ASP A 23 12.80 -5.88 -3.39
C ASP A 23 12.13 -5.30 -4.64
N SER A 24 12.92 -4.75 -5.54
CA SER A 24 12.40 -4.12 -6.76
C SER A 24 11.60 -5.10 -7.62
N ASP A 25 11.88 -6.40 -7.53
CA ASP A 25 11.13 -7.41 -8.28
C ASP A 25 9.69 -7.53 -7.83
N PHE A 26 9.36 -7.06 -6.63
CA PHE A 26 8.00 -7.04 -6.13
C PHE A 26 7.12 -6.06 -6.92
N TRP A 27 7.71 -4.96 -7.38
CA TRP A 27 7.02 -3.93 -8.15
C TRP A 27 7.15 -4.24 -9.65
N GLY A 28 6.24 -3.69 -10.44
CA GLY A 28 6.28 -3.88 -11.89
C GLY A 28 5.08 -4.64 -12.43
N GLY A 29 4.07 -4.90 -11.60
CA GLY A 29 2.83 -5.51 -12.03
C GLY A 29 1.86 -4.51 -12.65
N GLU A 30 0.62 -4.90 -12.80
CA GLU A 30 -0.40 -4.11 -13.48
C GLU A 30 -1.44 -3.48 -12.56
N SER A 31 -1.47 -3.86 -11.29
CA SER A 31 -2.47 -3.35 -10.35
C SER A 31 -1.95 -2.18 -9.57
N LYS A 32 -2.72 -1.11 -9.54
CA LYS A 32 -2.36 0.11 -8.80
C LYS A 32 -2.58 -0.09 -7.31
N VAL A 33 -1.75 0.58 -6.51
CA VAL A 33 -1.85 0.59 -5.07
C VAL A 33 -2.24 1.99 -4.62
N LYS A 34 -3.24 2.06 -3.75
CA LYS A 34 -3.65 3.32 -3.13
C LYS A 34 -3.54 3.21 -1.63
N LEU A 35 -3.20 4.32 -0.99
CA LEU A 35 -3.15 4.41 0.46
C LEU A 35 -4.36 5.17 0.95
N LYS A 36 -5.05 4.61 1.94
CA LYS A 36 -6.14 5.30 2.62
C LYS A 36 -5.59 5.90 3.90
N MET A 37 -5.44 7.22 3.90
CA MET A 37 -4.87 7.96 5.02
C MET A 37 -5.99 8.57 5.87
N LEU A 38 -5.90 8.37 7.19
CA LEU A 38 -6.82 9.00 8.13
C LEU A 38 -6.11 10.16 8.82
N LYS A 39 -6.70 11.33 8.79
CA LYS A 39 -6.13 12.50 9.45
C LYS A 39 -7.26 13.41 9.94
N GLU A 40 -7.34 13.60 11.24
CA GLU A 40 -8.30 14.52 11.88
C GLU A 40 -9.74 14.36 11.39
N ASN A 41 -10.26 13.15 11.42
CA ASN A 41 -11.61 12.80 10.92
C ASN A 41 -11.79 12.94 9.41
N THR A 42 -10.71 13.07 8.66
CA THR A 42 -10.76 13.15 7.20
C THR A 42 -10.04 11.95 6.61
N GLU A 43 -10.68 11.32 5.62
CA GLU A 43 -10.06 10.25 4.86
C GLU A 43 -9.59 10.78 3.51
N ALA A 44 -8.41 10.36 3.09
CA ALA A 44 -7.88 10.68 1.79
C ALA A 44 -7.36 9.42 1.12
N LEU A 45 -7.72 9.21 -0.14
CA LEU A 45 -7.15 8.15 -0.96
C LEU A 45 -6.03 8.74 -1.78
N ILE A 46 -4.83 8.22 -1.55
CA ILE A 46 -3.63 8.68 -2.24
C ILE A 46 -3.17 7.59 -3.19
N SER A 47 -3.13 7.90 -4.49
CA SER A 47 -2.61 6.96 -5.49
C SER A 47 -1.09 7.00 -5.46
N LEU A 48 -0.48 5.84 -5.35
CA LEU A 48 0.96 5.72 -5.54
C LEU A 48 1.27 5.81 -7.03
N ASN A 49 2.49 6.26 -7.35
CA ASN A 49 2.87 6.39 -8.75
C ASN A 49 3.09 5.00 -9.39
N ASP A 50 3.35 4.98 -10.69
CA ASP A 50 3.44 3.73 -11.45
C ASP A 50 4.60 2.83 -11.02
N ASN A 51 5.55 3.35 -10.26
CA ASN A 51 6.64 2.54 -9.71
C ASN A 51 6.16 1.58 -8.61
N PHE A 52 4.95 1.78 -8.10
CA PHE A 52 4.37 0.96 -7.03
C PHE A 52 3.16 0.17 -7.52
N MET A 53 3.24 -0.41 -8.70
CA MET A 53 2.23 -1.33 -9.20
C MET A 53 2.68 -2.76 -8.95
N ILE A 54 1.74 -3.63 -8.59
CA ILE A 54 2.05 -5.03 -8.30
C ILE A 54 1.09 -5.96 -9.03
N ASP A 55 1.51 -7.21 -9.20
CA ASP A 55 0.60 -8.26 -9.67
C ASP A 55 -0.26 -8.75 -8.51
N LEU A 56 -1.54 -8.98 -8.80
CA LEU A 56 -2.48 -9.51 -7.81
C LEU A 56 -2.32 -11.02 -7.69
N ASN A 57 -1.48 -11.45 -6.75
CA ASN A 57 -1.34 -12.86 -6.42
C ASN A 57 -1.21 -13.01 -4.89
N SER A 58 -1.34 -14.25 -4.43
CA SER A 58 -1.35 -14.54 -3.00
C SER A 58 -0.08 -14.10 -2.30
N GLU A 59 1.08 -14.31 -2.95
CA GLU A 59 2.36 -13.97 -2.37
C GLU A 59 2.50 -12.47 -2.16
N ASN A 60 2.15 -11.68 -3.17
CA ASN A 60 2.23 -10.22 -3.08
C ASN A 60 1.26 -9.66 -2.04
N LEU A 61 0.05 -10.21 -1.98
CA LEU A 61 -0.93 -9.80 -0.98
C LEU A 61 -0.45 -10.14 0.44
N ASP A 62 0.15 -11.31 0.63
CA ASP A 62 0.70 -11.69 1.92
C ASP A 62 1.84 -10.76 2.34
N ASN A 63 2.69 -10.35 1.41
CA ASN A 63 3.75 -9.39 1.67
C ASN A 63 3.19 -8.05 2.12
N LEU A 64 2.14 -7.56 1.46
CA LEU A 64 1.49 -6.32 1.86
C LEU A 64 0.83 -6.45 3.24
N ARG A 65 0.20 -7.58 3.52
CA ARG A 65 -0.40 -7.83 4.84
C ARG A 65 0.65 -7.83 5.94
N SER A 66 1.85 -8.31 5.64
CA SER A 66 2.95 -8.29 6.61
C SER A 66 3.41 -6.87 6.93
N ILE A 67 3.32 -5.97 5.96
CA ILE A 67 3.74 -4.58 6.13
C ILE A 67 2.65 -3.76 6.85
N PHE A 68 1.40 -3.89 6.42
CA PHE A 68 0.30 -3.05 6.90
C PHE A 68 -0.57 -3.71 7.95
N GLY A 69 -0.63 -5.03 7.99
CA GLY A 69 -1.53 -5.81 8.84
C GLY A 69 -2.62 -6.49 8.02
N ASP A 70 -3.08 -7.65 8.48
CA ASP A 70 -4.01 -8.49 7.73
C ASP A 70 -5.32 -7.78 7.40
N SER A 71 -5.83 -6.97 8.33
CA SER A 71 -7.11 -6.29 8.15
C SER A 71 -6.99 -4.98 7.35
N LYS A 72 -5.78 -4.57 7.01
CA LYS A 72 -5.53 -3.26 6.38
C LYS A 72 -5.54 -3.30 4.87
N ILE A 73 -5.52 -4.48 4.27
CA ILE A 73 -5.45 -4.64 2.82
C ILE A 73 -6.83 -4.99 2.29
N LYS A 74 -7.29 -4.19 1.34
CA LYS A 74 -8.59 -4.38 0.69
C LYS A 74 -8.41 -4.40 -0.81
N LEU A 75 -9.15 -5.28 -1.45
CA LEU A 75 -9.19 -5.36 -2.92
C LEU A 75 -10.45 -4.65 -3.41
N ASN A 76 -10.29 -3.90 -4.45
CA ASN A 76 -11.41 -3.17 -5.04
C ASN A 76 -11.41 -3.33 -6.56
#